data_de72ca758afba739f8a866b1bc613b28
#
_entry.id   de72ca758afba739f8a866b1bc613b28
#
_cell.length_a   1.000
_cell.length_b   1.000
_cell.length_c   1.000
_cell.angle_alpha   90.00
_cell.angle_beta   90.00
_cell.angle_gamma   90.00
#
_symmetry.space_group_name_H-M   'P 1'
#
loop_
_entity.id
_entity.type
_entity.pdbx_description
1 polymer ?
#
loop_
_entity_poly.entity_id
_entity_poly.type
_entity_poly.pdbx_seq_one_letter_code
_entity_poly.pdbx_strand_id
1 'polypeptide(L)'
;MTNAPDSQHRIKPLSGLHLLLTYECNYECDHCFVWSGPSQSGTMTIETIKHVLREAEALGTINWIYFEGGEPFLYYDVMCEGIELARARGFNVGIVTNAHWATSDTEAAKWLEPLAGSVEDLSISSDGYHGGDEGAPLAETARRAARDLGIPVDFISVAEPEATEAQGAAGQLPSGESAVLFRGRAAELLASHVASKPWEQFDACPWEDLRQP
;
A
#
# COMPACT_ATOMS: atom_id res chain seq x y z
N MET A 1 21.50 45.14 -7.96
CA MET A 1 21.07 43.98 -8.76
C MET A 1 21.01 42.80 -7.79
N THR A 2 19.85 42.58 -7.24
CA THR A 2 19.60 41.49 -6.26
C THR A 2 19.11 40.30 -7.04
N ASN A 3 19.93 39.24 -7.14
CA ASN A 3 19.52 37.96 -7.63
C ASN A 3 18.52 37.37 -6.66
N ALA A 4 17.26 37.34 -7.02
CA ALA A 4 16.28 36.50 -6.35
C ALA A 4 16.63 35.02 -6.62
N PRO A 5 16.60 34.15 -5.61
CA PRO A 5 16.80 32.73 -5.84
C PRO A 5 15.58 32.20 -6.61
N ASP A 6 15.83 31.73 -7.82
CA ASP A 6 14.84 30.99 -8.63
C ASP A 6 14.67 29.58 -8.04
N SER A 7 14.02 29.50 -6.89
CA SER A 7 13.60 28.24 -6.31
C SER A 7 12.21 27.90 -6.85
N GLN A 8 12.13 27.55 -8.12
CA GLN A 8 10.98 26.82 -8.63
C GLN A 8 10.96 25.46 -7.94
N HIS A 9 10.24 25.38 -6.83
CA HIS A 9 9.83 24.09 -6.25
C HIS A 9 8.90 23.40 -7.26
N ARG A 10 9.51 22.68 -8.20
CA ARG A 10 8.76 21.83 -9.12
C ARG A 10 8.16 20.71 -8.29
N ILE A 11 6.86 20.80 -8.02
CA ILE A 11 6.09 19.67 -7.52
C ILE A 11 6.28 18.54 -8.53
N LYS A 12 6.78 17.39 -8.05
CA LYS A 12 6.87 16.20 -8.93
C LYS A 12 5.44 15.84 -9.38
N PRO A 13 5.22 15.57 -10.67
CA PRO A 13 3.90 15.11 -11.11
C PRO A 13 3.56 13.77 -10.43
N LEU A 14 2.29 13.56 -10.19
CA LEU A 14 1.79 12.27 -9.73
C LEU A 14 2.11 11.21 -10.79
N SER A 15 2.70 10.09 -10.37
CA SER A 15 3.09 8.99 -11.26
C SER A 15 2.30 7.71 -11.04
N GLY A 16 1.56 7.61 -9.93
CA GLY A 16 0.73 6.47 -9.58
C GLY A 16 -0.50 6.86 -8.79
N LEU A 17 -1.51 6.01 -8.84
CA LEU A 17 -2.73 6.10 -8.05
C LEU A 17 -2.94 4.80 -7.28
N HIS A 18 -3.31 4.93 -6.01
CA HIS A 18 -3.75 3.83 -5.17
C HIS A 18 -5.27 3.89 -5.03
N LEU A 19 -5.95 2.90 -5.57
CA LEU A 19 -7.40 2.79 -5.50
C LEU A 19 -7.76 1.99 -4.25
N LEU A 20 -8.25 2.69 -3.22
CA LEU A 20 -8.85 2.06 -2.05
C LEU A 20 -10.18 1.43 -2.49
N LEU A 21 -10.11 0.20 -2.99
CA LEU A 21 -11.23 -0.50 -3.60
C LEU A 21 -12.38 -0.68 -2.62
N THR A 22 -12.04 -0.98 -1.36
CA THR A 22 -12.97 -1.17 -0.25
C THR A 22 -12.34 -0.74 1.07
N TYR A 23 -13.16 -0.45 2.06
CA TYR A 23 -12.75 -0.34 3.47
C TYR A 23 -13.02 -1.64 4.26
N GLU A 24 -13.71 -2.62 3.67
CA GLU A 24 -13.88 -3.92 4.27
C GLU A 24 -12.54 -4.68 4.27
N CYS A 25 -12.21 -5.27 5.42
CA CYS A 25 -11.01 -6.07 5.60
C CYS A 25 -11.34 -7.21 6.58
N ASN A 26 -10.75 -8.37 6.37
CA ASN A 26 -10.83 -9.48 7.32
C ASN A 26 -9.94 -9.28 8.55
N TYR A 27 -9.02 -8.30 8.52
CA TYR A 27 -8.19 -7.88 9.66
C TYR A 27 -8.61 -6.51 10.20
N GLU A 28 -8.27 -6.25 11.45
CA GLU A 28 -8.49 -4.97 12.13
C GLU A 28 -7.18 -4.47 12.75
N CYS A 29 -6.17 -4.28 11.90
CA CYS A 29 -4.81 -3.93 12.31
C CYS A 29 -4.73 -2.57 13.00
N ASP A 30 -4.01 -2.45 14.11
CA ASP A 30 -3.87 -1.22 14.89
C ASP A 30 -3.21 -0.09 14.11
N HIS A 31 -2.29 -0.40 13.20
CA HIS A 31 -1.60 0.56 12.35
C HIS A 31 -2.40 1.00 11.11
N CYS A 32 -3.63 0.51 10.92
CA CYS A 32 -4.42 0.81 9.74
C CYS A 32 -4.63 2.33 9.55
N PHE A 33 -4.14 2.86 8.44
CA PHE A 33 -4.20 4.29 8.13
C PHE A 33 -5.56 4.76 7.58
N VAL A 34 -6.50 3.82 7.33
CA VAL A 34 -7.81 4.09 6.68
C VAL A 34 -9.03 3.54 7.44
N TRP A 35 -8.92 3.07 8.65
CA TRP A 35 -10.03 2.48 9.42
C TRP A 35 -10.68 1.24 8.78
N SER A 36 -9.93 0.46 8.02
CA SER A 36 -10.45 -0.77 7.47
C SER A 36 -10.69 -1.83 8.55
N GLY A 37 -11.68 -2.68 8.31
CA GLY A 37 -12.00 -3.75 9.25
C GLY A 37 -13.24 -4.55 8.84
N PRO A 38 -13.56 -5.62 9.61
CA PRO A 38 -14.69 -6.51 9.32
C PRO A 38 -16.08 -5.87 9.47
N SER A 39 -16.14 -4.71 10.13
CA SER A 39 -17.38 -3.94 10.30
C SER A 39 -17.68 -3.01 9.11
N GLN A 40 -16.74 -2.83 8.21
CA GLN A 40 -16.92 -2.05 6.99
C GLN A 40 -17.56 -2.91 5.89
N SER A 41 -18.07 -2.27 4.85
CA SER A 41 -18.69 -2.97 3.72
C SER A 41 -18.70 -2.12 2.47
N GLY A 42 -18.91 -2.76 1.32
CA GLY A 42 -19.03 -2.11 0.02
C GLY A 42 -17.69 -1.93 -0.68
N THR A 43 -17.76 -1.68 -1.98
CA THR A 43 -16.60 -1.51 -2.85
C THR A 43 -16.83 -0.40 -3.85
N MET A 44 -15.76 0.09 -4.46
CA MET A 44 -15.88 0.94 -5.64
C MET A 44 -16.70 0.24 -6.71
N THR A 45 -17.55 0.99 -7.40
CA THR A 45 -18.23 0.46 -8.58
C THR A 45 -17.28 0.46 -9.78
N ILE A 46 -17.53 -0.44 -10.73
CA ILE A 46 -16.79 -0.46 -11.99
C ILE A 46 -16.89 0.88 -12.73
N GLU A 47 -18.03 1.57 -12.66
CA GLU A 47 -18.16 2.90 -13.26
C GLU A 47 -17.27 3.95 -12.57
N THR A 48 -17.09 3.86 -11.26
CA THR A 48 -16.14 4.72 -10.53
C THR A 48 -14.70 4.43 -10.98
N ILE A 49 -14.32 3.15 -11.09
CA ILE A 49 -13.00 2.75 -11.57
C ILE A 49 -12.77 3.28 -13.00
N LYS A 50 -13.71 3.07 -13.91
CA LYS A 50 -13.63 3.59 -15.27
C LYS A 50 -13.49 5.11 -15.32
N HIS A 51 -14.19 5.82 -14.44
CA HIS A 51 -14.08 7.29 -14.36
C HIS A 51 -12.66 7.69 -13.92
N VAL A 52 -12.15 7.13 -12.82
CA VAL A 52 -10.81 7.43 -12.31
C VAL A 52 -9.73 7.11 -13.35
N LEU A 53 -9.83 5.98 -14.04
CA LEU A 53 -8.87 5.60 -15.09
C LEU A 53 -8.88 6.60 -16.27
N ARG A 54 -10.04 7.14 -16.67
CA ARG A 54 -10.10 8.19 -17.70
C ARG A 54 -9.42 9.49 -17.25
N GLU A 55 -9.64 9.89 -15.99
CA GLU A 55 -8.99 11.08 -15.44
C GLU A 55 -7.47 10.89 -15.34
N ALA A 56 -7.01 9.70 -14.93
CA ALA A 56 -5.59 9.35 -14.88
C ALA A 56 -4.94 9.39 -16.27
N GLU A 57 -5.63 8.87 -17.27
CA GLU A 57 -5.19 8.90 -18.67
C GLU A 57 -5.12 10.35 -19.19
N ALA A 58 -6.14 11.17 -18.91
CA ALA A 58 -6.18 12.58 -19.31
C ALA A 58 -5.09 13.42 -18.64
N LEU A 59 -4.69 13.09 -17.41
CA LEU A 59 -3.59 13.74 -16.69
C LEU A 59 -2.24 13.47 -17.38
N GLY A 60 -2.05 12.29 -17.97
CA GLY A 60 -0.89 11.92 -18.78
C GLY A 60 0.42 11.72 -18.02
N THR A 61 0.41 11.77 -16.69
CA THR A 61 1.60 11.56 -15.85
C THR A 61 1.52 10.28 -15.03
N ILE A 62 0.31 9.71 -14.89
CA ILE A 62 0.07 8.46 -14.16
C ILE A 62 0.52 7.29 -15.03
N ASN A 63 1.35 6.41 -14.44
CA ASN A 63 1.84 5.20 -15.09
C ASN A 63 1.44 3.93 -14.33
N TRP A 64 1.10 4.06 -13.05
CA TRP A 64 0.76 2.96 -12.15
C TRP A 64 -0.62 3.12 -11.55
N ILE A 65 -1.36 2.01 -11.49
CA ILE A 65 -2.61 1.88 -10.75
C ILE A 65 -2.45 0.72 -9.76
N TYR A 66 -2.58 1.03 -8.49
CA TYR A 66 -2.58 0.02 -7.42
C TYR A 66 -4.00 -0.24 -6.94
N PHE A 67 -4.37 -1.51 -6.85
CA PHE A 67 -5.61 -1.96 -6.22
C PHE A 67 -5.30 -2.37 -4.79
N GLU A 68 -5.87 -1.66 -3.84
CA GLU A 68 -5.69 -1.87 -2.41
C GLU A 68 -6.93 -1.46 -1.62
N GLY A 69 -6.80 -1.22 -0.34
CA GLY A 69 -7.89 -0.73 0.49
C GLY A 69 -7.88 -1.39 1.85
N GLY A 70 -9.01 -1.99 2.25
CA GLY A 70 -9.07 -2.98 3.31
C GLY A 70 -8.37 -4.25 2.83
N GLU A 71 -9.15 -5.12 2.22
CA GLU A 71 -8.59 -6.28 1.52
C GLU A 71 -9.25 -6.43 0.14
N PRO A 72 -8.53 -6.16 -0.96
CA PRO A 72 -9.12 -6.15 -2.30
C PRO A 72 -9.61 -7.52 -2.76
N PHE A 73 -9.02 -8.61 -2.27
CA PHE A 73 -9.46 -9.98 -2.61
C PHE A 73 -10.84 -10.34 -2.07
N LEU A 74 -11.39 -9.58 -1.12
CA LEU A 74 -12.81 -9.74 -0.72
C LEU A 74 -13.78 -9.35 -1.85
N TYR A 75 -13.33 -8.51 -2.79
CA TYR A 75 -14.08 -8.07 -3.97
C TYR A 75 -13.35 -8.46 -5.25
N TYR A 76 -12.95 -9.71 -5.33
CA TYR A 76 -12.06 -10.24 -6.36
C TYR A 76 -12.52 -9.95 -7.78
N ASP A 77 -13.80 -10.16 -8.09
CA ASP A 77 -14.33 -9.94 -9.45
C ASP A 77 -14.22 -8.46 -9.86
N VAL A 78 -14.50 -7.54 -8.95
CA VAL A 78 -14.39 -6.09 -9.18
C VAL A 78 -12.93 -5.69 -9.35
N MET A 79 -12.03 -6.28 -8.56
CA MET A 79 -10.59 -6.06 -8.70
C MET A 79 -10.09 -6.56 -10.06
N CYS A 80 -10.43 -7.76 -10.47
CA CYS A 80 -10.01 -8.33 -11.75
C CYS A 80 -10.51 -7.49 -12.94
N GLU A 81 -11.80 -7.10 -12.96
CA GLU A 81 -12.31 -6.22 -14.01
C GLU A 81 -11.60 -4.86 -14.01
N GLY A 82 -11.32 -4.30 -12.83
CA GLY A 82 -10.54 -3.07 -12.68
C GLY A 82 -9.13 -3.19 -13.25
N ILE A 83 -8.44 -4.30 -13.00
CA ILE A 83 -7.10 -4.62 -13.53
C ILE A 83 -7.14 -4.68 -15.04
N GLU A 84 -8.09 -5.41 -15.63
CA GLU A 84 -8.25 -5.50 -17.08
C GLU A 84 -8.48 -4.12 -17.71
N LEU A 85 -9.33 -3.31 -17.10
CA LEU A 85 -9.61 -1.95 -17.55
C LEU A 85 -8.39 -1.03 -17.48
N ALA A 86 -7.56 -1.15 -16.46
CA ALA A 86 -6.31 -0.39 -16.30
C ALA A 86 -5.27 -0.85 -17.35
N ARG A 87 -5.09 -2.16 -17.51
CA ARG A 87 -4.18 -2.74 -18.52
C ARG A 87 -4.55 -2.35 -19.94
N ALA A 88 -5.85 -2.38 -20.28
CA ALA A 88 -6.35 -2.00 -21.61
C ALA A 88 -6.04 -0.53 -21.95
N ARG A 89 -5.74 0.32 -20.94
CA ARG A 89 -5.33 1.72 -21.10
C ARG A 89 -3.81 1.93 -21.04
N GLY A 90 -3.04 0.83 -20.87
CA GLY A 90 -1.59 0.88 -20.85
C GLY A 90 -0.98 1.23 -19.48
N PHE A 91 -1.74 1.22 -18.40
CA PHE A 91 -1.19 1.36 -17.06
C PHE A 91 -0.47 0.10 -16.60
N ASN A 92 0.60 0.26 -15.86
CA ASN A 92 1.15 -0.79 -15.02
C ASN A 92 0.21 -1.01 -13.82
N VAL A 93 0.09 -2.25 -13.39
CA VAL A 93 -0.85 -2.60 -12.32
C VAL A 93 -0.12 -3.26 -11.16
N GLY A 94 -0.41 -2.76 -9.95
CA GLY A 94 0.00 -3.36 -8.70
C GLY A 94 -1.20 -3.74 -7.82
N ILE A 95 -0.97 -4.66 -6.90
CA ILE A 95 -1.92 -5.07 -5.87
C ILE A 95 -1.24 -5.00 -4.51
N VAL A 96 -1.95 -4.50 -3.50
CA VAL A 96 -1.54 -4.62 -2.09
C VAL A 96 -2.55 -5.48 -1.36
N THR A 97 -2.10 -6.55 -0.68
CA THR A 97 -2.95 -7.54 -0.01
C THR A 97 -2.34 -8.04 1.29
N ASN A 98 -3.17 -8.49 2.21
CA ASN A 98 -2.76 -9.18 3.42
C ASN A 98 -2.63 -10.70 3.23
N ALA A 99 -2.87 -11.20 2.03
CA ALA A 99 -2.73 -12.60 1.61
C ALA A 99 -3.57 -13.63 2.40
N HIS A 100 -4.63 -13.23 3.08
CA HIS A 100 -5.50 -14.16 3.85
C HIS A 100 -6.05 -15.34 3.04
N TRP A 101 -6.16 -15.17 1.74
CA TRP A 101 -6.66 -16.14 0.77
C TRP A 101 -5.65 -17.27 0.45
N ALA A 102 -4.37 -17.09 0.79
CA ALA A 102 -3.29 -18.01 0.45
C ALA A 102 -3.16 -19.17 1.45
N THR A 103 -4.26 -19.88 1.71
CA THR A 103 -4.36 -20.93 2.74
C THR A 103 -3.58 -22.21 2.39
N SER A 104 -3.23 -22.40 1.13
CA SER A 104 -2.34 -23.47 0.63
C SER A 104 -1.74 -23.06 -0.71
N ASP A 105 -0.66 -23.73 -1.14
CA ASP A 105 -0.04 -23.44 -2.43
C ASP A 105 -1.04 -23.60 -3.58
N THR A 106 -1.93 -24.60 -3.51
CA THR A 106 -2.97 -24.81 -4.51
C THR A 106 -4.02 -23.69 -4.51
N GLU A 107 -4.48 -23.25 -3.36
CA GLU A 107 -5.44 -22.14 -3.28
C GLU A 107 -4.78 -20.83 -3.73
N ALA A 108 -3.55 -20.56 -3.28
CA ALA A 108 -2.82 -19.37 -3.69
C ALA A 108 -2.64 -19.31 -5.23
N ALA A 109 -2.29 -20.44 -5.86
CA ALA A 109 -2.17 -20.50 -7.30
C ALA A 109 -3.49 -20.19 -8.01
N LYS A 110 -4.62 -20.72 -7.53
CA LYS A 110 -5.94 -20.45 -8.13
C LYS A 110 -6.31 -18.95 -8.11
N TRP A 111 -5.98 -18.25 -7.02
CA TRP A 111 -6.26 -16.82 -6.91
C TRP A 111 -5.36 -15.99 -7.82
N LEU A 112 -4.09 -16.40 -8.00
CA LEU A 112 -3.11 -15.62 -8.74
C LEU A 112 -3.02 -15.97 -10.22
N GLU A 113 -3.38 -17.19 -10.63
CA GLU A 113 -3.27 -17.64 -12.03
C GLU A 113 -4.01 -16.71 -13.02
N PRO A 114 -5.25 -16.23 -12.74
CA PRO A 114 -5.93 -15.27 -13.62
C PRO A 114 -5.24 -13.91 -13.72
N LEU A 115 -4.39 -13.57 -12.75
CA LEU A 115 -3.70 -12.28 -12.66
C LEU A 115 -2.30 -12.32 -13.30
N ALA A 116 -1.80 -13.53 -13.62
CA ALA A 116 -0.49 -13.70 -14.21
C ALA A 116 -0.38 -12.98 -15.57
N GLY A 117 0.67 -12.18 -15.74
CA GLY A 117 0.89 -11.35 -16.93
C GLY A 117 0.09 -10.05 -16.98
N SER A 118 -0.80 -9.79 -15.99
CA SER A 118 -1.55 -8.55 -15.88
C SER A 118 -1.13 -7.71 -14.69
N VAL A 119 -0.42 -8.28 -13.73
CA VAL A 119 0.07 -7.63 -12.51
C VAL A 119 1.59 -7.56 -12.56
N GLU A 120 2.15 -6.37 -12.44
CA GLU A 120 3.59 -6.11 -12.43
C GLU A 120 4.16 -5.91 -11.03
N ASP A 121 3.31 -5.84 -10.01
CA ASP A 121 3.74 -5.74 -8.61
C ASP A 121 2.67 -6.32 -7.69
N LEU A 122 3.01 -7.35 -6.93
CA LEU A 122 2.20 -7.88 -5.84
C LEU A 122 2.91 -7.57 -4.52
N SER A 123 2.44 -6.57 -3.84
CA SER A 123 2.94 -6.18 -2.53
C SER A 123 2.14 -6.88 -1.43
N ILE A 124 2.80 -7.72 -0.64
CA ILE A 124 2.15 -8.50 0.42
C ILE A 124 2.51 -7.91 1.78
N SER A 125 1.50 -7.53 2.56
CA SER A 125 1.70 -7.08 3.94
C SER A 125 2.15 -8.25 4.82
N SER A 126 3.30 -8.11 5.46
CA SER A 126 3.91 -9.14 6.30
C SER A 126 4.68 -8.52 7.46
N ASP A 127 3.96 -8.24 8.53
CA ASP A 127 4.48 -7.67 9.78
C ASP A 127 3.62 -8.13 10.97
N GLY A 128 3.98 -7.70 12.18
CA GLY A 128 3.28 -8.08 13.41
C GLY A 128 1.82 -7.64 13.48
N TYR A 129 1.42 -6.64 12.71
CA TYR A 129 0.05 -6.16 12.65
C TYR A 129 -0.88 -7.00 11.77
N HIS A 130 -0.32 -7.73 10.78
CA HIS A 130 -1.08 -8.46 9.78
C HIS A 130 -1.23 -9.95 10.16
N GLY A 131 -2.16 -10.23 11.10
CA GLY A 131 -2.45 -11.59 11.53
C GLY A 131 -1.39 -12.23 12.44
N GLY A 132 -0.37 -11.48 12.85
CA GLY A 132 0.68 -11.97 13.73
C GLY A 132 1.33 -13.27 13.22
N ASP A 133 1.51 -14.24 14.11
CA ASP A 133 2.11 -15.55 13.80
C ASP A 133 1.32 -16.36 12.74
N GLU A 134 0.02 -16.12 12.58
CA GLU A 134 -0.83 -16.81 11.61
C GLU A 134 -0.75 -16.16 10.21
N GLY A 135 -0.46 -14.88 10.12
CA GLY A 135 -0.37 -14.13 8.87
C GLY A 135 0.91 -14.42 8.07
N ALA A 136 2.03 -14.56 8.76
CA ALA A 136 3.32 -14.78 8.11
C ALA A 136 3.38 -16.03 7.21
N PRO A 137 2.83 -17.22 7.59
CA PRO A 137 2.77 -18.38 6.72
C PRO A 137 1.92 -18.15 5.46
N LEU A 138 0.82 -17.40 5.57
CA LEU A 138 -0.05 -17.07 4.43
C LEU A 138 0.66 -16.16 3.43
N ALA A 139 1.33 -15.12 3.94
CA ALA A 139 2.13 -14.22 3.14
C ALA A 139 3.24 -14.96 2.36
N GLU A 140 3.94 -15.88 3.03
CA GLU A 140 4.98 -16.70 2.38
C GLU A 140 4.42 -17.65 1.34
N THR A 141 3.23 -18.24 1.58
CA THR A 141 2.54 -19.09 0.61
C THR A 141 2.13 -18.28 -0.63
N ALA A 142 1.57 -17.08 -0.44
CA ALA A 142 1.25 -16.19 -1.54
C ALA A 142 2.49 -15.80 -2.35
N ARG A 143 3.61 -15.49 -1.66
CA ARG A 143 4.87 -15.14 -2.31
C ARG A 143 5.41 -16.28 -3.18
N ARG A 144 5.38 -17.53 -2.68
CA ARG A 144 5.81 -18.70 -3.48
C ARG A 144 4.95 -18.85 -4.73
N ALA A 145 3.62 -18.84 -4.58
CA ALA A 145 2.71 -18.98 -5.71
C ALA A 145 2.90 -17.85 -6.76
N ALA A 146 3.10 -16.62 -6.31
CA ALA A 146 3.36 -15.49 -7.21
C ALA A 146 4.65 -15.70 -8.01
N ARG A 147 5.74 -16.13 -7.35
CA ARG A 147 7.01 -16.43 -8.04
C ARG A 147 6.90 -17.55 -9.03
N ASP A 148 6.19 -18.63 -8.70
CA ASP A 148 5.98 -19.77 -9.60
C ASP A 148 5.18 -19.36 -10.84
N LEU A 149 4.30 -18.36 -10.72
CA LEU A 149 3.52 -17.79 -11.82
C LEU A 149 4.23 -16.62 -12.54
N GLY A 150 5.43 -16.25 -12.10
CA GLY A 150 6.20 -15.15 -12.69
C GLY A 150 5.64 -13.77 -12.40
N ILE A 151 4.83 -13.61 -11.36
CA ILE A 151 4.34 -12.33 -10.87
C ILE A 151 5.41 -11.71 -9.98
N PRO A 152 5.91 -10.49 -10.28
CA PRO A 152 6.81 -9.77 -9.37
C PRO A 152 6.16 -9.57 -8.00
N VAL A 153 6.87 -9.92 -6.94
CA VAL A 153 6.30 -9.92 -5.59
C VAL A 153 7.32 -9.50 -4.57
N ASP A 154 6.89 -8.65 -3.63
CA ASP A 154 7.69 -8.23 -2.49
C ASP A 154 6.83 -8.12 -1.21
N PHE A 155 7.49 -8.01 -0.06
CA PHE A 155 6.82 -7.78 1.21
C PHE A 155 6.80 -6.31 1.57
N ILE A 156 5.69 -5.86 2.14
CA ILE A 156 5.59 -4.61 2.88
C ILE A 156 5.58 -4.96 4.37
N SER A 157 6.51 -4.40 5.12
CA SER A 157 6.58 -4.53 6.57
C SER A 157 6.59 -3.16 7.22
N VAL A 158 5.82 -3.00 8.28
CA VAL A 158 5.73 -1.78 9.07
C VAL A 158 6.29 -2.04 10.46
N ALA A 159 7.28 -1.24 10.87
CA ALA A 159 7.90 -1.36 12.18
C ALA A 159 6.91 -1.03 13.30
N GLU A 160 6.88 -1.86 14.34
CA GLU A 160 6.13 -1.56 15.55
C GLU A 160 6.79 -0.42 16.31
N PRO A 161 6.05 0.59 16.82
CA PRO A 161 6.62 1.73 17.54
C PRO A 161 7.45 1.33 18.78
N GLU A 162 7.11 0.21 19.39
CA GLU A 162 7.77 -0.31 20.60
C GLU A 162 9.09 -1.05 20.27
N ALA A 163 9.22 -1.57 19.06
CA ALA A 163 10.44 -2.25 18.59
C ALA A 163 11.56 -1.26 18.27
N THR A 164 11.25 -0.01 18.07
CA THR A 164 12.22 1.06 17.91
C THR A 164 12.56 1.61 19.27
N GLU A 165 13.77 1.32 19.82
CA GLU A 165 14.27 2.04 21.00
C GLU A 165 14.18 3.55 20.73
N ALA A 166 13.17 4.17 21.29
CA ALA A 166 12.74 5.54 21.00
C ALA A 166 13.81 6.60 21.28
N GLN A 167 14.91 6.24 21.91
CA GLN A 167 16.00 7.16 22.25
C GLN A 167 17.00 7.40 21.10
N GLY A 168 16.97 6.56 20.07
CA GLY A 168 17.81 6.70 18.87
C GLY A 168 17.06 7.06 17.61
N ALA A 169 15.74 7.02 17.66
CA ALA A 169 14.86 7.02 16.51
C ALA A 169 14.56 8.40 15.90
N ALA A 170 15.55 9.22 15.74
CA ALA A 170 15.48 10.21 14.67
C ALA A 170 15.79 9.50 13.34
N GLY A 171 14.88 8.63 12.89
CA GLY A 171 14.79 8.23 11.50
C GLY A 171 15.56 6.99 11.06
N GLN A 172 15.95 6.07 11.93
CA GLN A 172 16.50 4.79 11.49
C GLN A 172 15.51 3.66 11.74
N LEU A 173 14.82 3.26 10.68
CA LEU A 173 14.02 2.05 10.67
C LEU A 173 14.91 0.82 10.42
N PRO A 174 14.52 -0.37 10.90
CA PRO A 174 15.14 -1.61 10.47
C PRO A 174 15.14 -1.72 8.94
N SER A 175 16.15 -2.38 8.39
CA SER A 175 16.23 -2.55 6.93
C SER A 175 15.04 -3.33 6.40
N GLY A 176 14.35 -2.77 5.41
CA GLY A 176 13.17 -3.39 4.80
C GLY A 176 11.85 -3.07 5.51
N GLU A 177 11.85 -2.21 6.52
CA GLU A 177 10.64 -1.80 7.22
C GLU A 177 10.29 -0.33 6.93
N SER A 178 9.00 -0.04 6.97
CA SER A 178 8.43 1.30 6.82
C SER A 178 7.96 1.84 8.17
N ALA A 179 7.88 3.15 8.30
CA ALA A 179 7.31 3.79 9.48
C ALA A 179 5.79 3.65 9.50
N VAL A 180 5.21 3.60 10.70
CA VAL A 180 3.76 3.73 10.88
C VAL A 180 3.31 5.09 10.36
N LEU A 181 2.30 5.07 9.50
CA LEU A 181 1.62 6.29 9.07
C LEU A 181 0.52 6.61 10.09
N PHE A 182 0.76 7.59 10.97
CA PHE A 182 -0.20 7.99 12.02
C PHE A 182 -1.42 8.71 11.44
N ARG A 183 -2.27 7.93 10.78
CA ARG A 183 -3.59 8.30 10.24
C ARG A 183 -4.57 7.17 10.56
N GLY A 184 -5.86 7.43 10.43
CA GLY A 184 -6.88 6.43 10.69
C GLY A 184 -6.76 5.84 12.10
N ARG A 185 -6.86 4.53 12.22
CA ARG A 185 -6.75 3.80 13.50
C ARG A 185 -5.37 3.94 14.12
N ALA A 186 -4.30 3.98 13.33
CA ALA A 186 -2.96 4.20 13.85
C ALA A 186 -2.80 5.51 14.63
N ALA A 187 -3.48 6.58 14.21
CA ALA A 187 -3.44 7.85 14.93
C ALA A 187 -4.12 7.74 16.30
N GLU A 188 -5.18 6.95 16.41
CA GLU A 188 -5.93 6.76 17.66
C GLU A 188 -5.18 5.83 18.61
N LEU A 189 -4.73 4.69 18.13
CA LEU A 189 -4.19 3.64 19.00
C LEU A 189 -2.69 3.77 19.26
N LEU A 190 -1.90 4.19 18.26
CA LEU A 190 -0.44 4.11 18.32
C LEU A 190 0.26 5.44 18.57
N ALA A 191 -0.40 6.58 18.33
CA ALA A 191 0.27 7.88 18.48
C ALA A 191 0.74 8.17 19.91
N SER A 192 0.08 7.61 20.93
CA SER A 192 0.49 7.73 22.33
C SER A 192 1.73 6.90 22.69
N HIS A 193 2.11 5.93 21.88
CA HIS A 193 3.25 5.04 22.11
C HIS A 193 4.57 5.61 21.57
N VAL A 194 4.54 6.75 20.89
CA VAL A 194 5.72 7.39 20.32
C VAL A 194 5.94 8.77 20.94
N ALA A 195 7.22 9.17 20.99
CA ALA A 195 7.56 10.53 21.40
C ALA A 195 7.03 11.52 20.37
N SER A 196 6.26 12.49 20.83
CA SER A 196 5.75 13.59 20.00
C SER A 196 6.57 14.86 20.21
N LYS A 197 6.74 15.65 19.14
CA LYS A 197 7.30 17.00 19.19
C LYS A 197 6.27 18.00 18.69
N PRO A 198 6.15 19.20 19.28
CA PRO A 198 5.42 20.28 18.64
C PRO A 198 5.97 20.52 17.24
N TRP A 199 5.10 20.82 16.29
CA TRP A 199 5.49 20.98 14.89
C TRP A 199 6.54 22.10 14.69
N GLU A 200 6.53 23.14 15.55
CA GLU A 200 7.50 24.24 15.54
C GLU A 200 8.94 23.80 15.88
N GLN A 201 9.10 22.60 16.43
CA GLN A 201 10.41 22.03 16.78
C GLN A 201 11.01 21.18 15.66
N PHE A 202 10.34 21.08 14.52
CA PHE A 202 10.91 20.44 13.33
C PHE A 202 11.75 21.48 12.59
N ASP A 203 13.06 21.35 12.65
CA ASP A 203 14.03 22.29 12.07
C ASP A 203 14.02 22.32 10.53
N ALA A 204 13.49 21.30 9.89
CA ALA A 204 13.26 21.22 8.46
C ALA A 204 12.18 20.18 8.13
N CYS A 205 11.41 20.44 7.08
CA CYS A 205 10.62 19.40 6.46
C CYS A 205 11.57 18.47 5.67
N PRO A 206 11.65 17.16 5.98
CA PRO A 206 12.59 16.24 5.33
C PRO A 206 12.22 15.92 3.89
N TRP A 207 11.60 16.87 3.19
CA TRP A 207 11.20 16.71 1.79
C TRP A 207 12.38 16.45 0.85
N GLU A 208 13.60 16.83 1.24
CA GLU A 208 14.78 16.58 0.43
C GLU A 208 15.20 15.11 0.46
N ASP A 209 14.98 14.42 1.57
CA ASP A 209 15.29 12.99 1.72
C ASP A 209 14.28 12.10 1.00
N LEU A 210 13.04 12.56 0.83
CA LEU A 210 12.02 11.87 0.03
C LEU A 210 12.23 12.00 -1.49
N ARG A 211 13.24 12.74 -1.94
CA ARG A 211 13.56 12.95 -3.36
C ARG A 211 14.64 12.02 -3.90
N GLN A 212 15.23 11.19 -3.06
CA GLN A 212 16.21 10.21 -3.52
C GLN A 212 15.50 8.91 -3.91
N PRO A 213 15.79 8.34 -5.09
CA PRO A 213 15.23 7.08 -5.54
C PRO A 213 15.75 5.91 -4.71
#